data_c99fb428b5ae5cbf47ea6945e915928d
#
_entry.id   c99fb428b5ae5cbf47ea6945e915928d
#
_cell.length_a   1.000
_cell.length_b   1.000
_cell.length_c   1.000
_cell.angle_alpha   90.00
_cell.angle_beta   90.00
_cell.angle_gamma   90.00
#
_symmetry.space_group_name_H-M   'P 1'
#
loop_
_entity.id
_entity.type
_entity.pdbx_description
1 polymer ?
#
loop_
_entity_poly.entity_id
_entity_poly.type
_entity_poly.pdbx_seq_one_letter_code
_entity_poly.pdbx_strand_id
1 'polypeptide(L)'
;EINNPLGIVHQAVQNLILRTSPERKKNLETAAGLGLDMDKLQAYLKARKLDLFLQDIQAAALRASGIIRNMLNFSRRSESTRQTCDLQRIIEQSVFLASSDYDLKKAFDFKHIEIVQDLEAGLPACRCTETELEQVLLNLLRNAAQAMAMADPPTQAPRIELRLRAGKDCVRIEVADNGPGMDPETQRKALEPFFTTKPPGVGTGLGLSVSYFIITKGHGGKMWLTSAPGRGTTFFIELPADEQEASDV
;
A
#
# COMPACT_ATOMS: atom_id res chain seq x y z
N GLU A 1 7.91 2.54 -20.68
CA GLU A 1 8.91 1.65 -21.31
C GLU A 1 9.50 0.60 -20.35
N ILE A 2 9.80 0.92 -19.08
CA ILE A 2 10.42 -0.03 -18.13
C ILE A 2 9.49 -1.19 -17.73
N ASN A 3 8.18 -1.03 -17.77
CA ASN A 3 7.24 -2.12 -17.48
C ASN A 3 7.26 -3.24 -18.53
N ASN A 4 7.62 -2.94 -19.78
CA ASN A 4 7.69 -3.94 -20.85
C ASN A 4 8.77 -4.99 -20.60
N PRO A 5 10.06 -4.64 -20.33
CA PRO A 5 11.09 -5.62 -20.04
C PRO A 5 10.79 -6.44 -18.77
N LEU A 6 10.20 -5.85 -17.74
CA LEU A 6 9.81 -6.60 -16.54
C LEU A 6 8.66 -7.57 -16.80
N GLY A 7 7.69 -7.20 -17.65
CA GLY A 7 6.64 -8.10 -18.11
C GLY A 7 7.21 -9.31 -18.87
N ILE A 8 8.22 -9.06 -19.73
CA ILE A 8 8.91 -10.14 -20.47
C ILE A 8 9.65 -11.08 -19.50
N VAL A 9 10.38 -10.54 -18.52
CA VAL A 9 11.07 -11.36 -17.50
C VAL A 9 10.06 -12.20 -16.72
N HIS A 10 8.98 -11.61 -16.23
CA HIS A 10 7.93 -12.31 -15.50
C HIS A 10 7.33 -13.45 -16.34
N GLN A 11 6.98 -13.18 -17.62
CA GLN A 11 6.41 -14.17 -18.52
C GLN A 11 7.40 -15.28 -18.87
N ALA A 12 8.70 -14.95 -19.04
CA ALA A 12 9.74 -15.93 -19.30
C ALA A 12 9.89 -16.90 -18.11
N VAL A 13 9.93 -16.39 -16.89
CA VAL A 13 10.00 -17.22 -15.67
C VAL A 13 8.77 -18.08 -15.51
N GLN A 14 7.56 -17.52 -15.71
CA GLN A 14 6.34 -18.33 -15.71
C GLN A 14 6.38 -19.45 -16.74
N ASN A 15 6.86 -19.18 -17.94
CA ASN A 15 7.01 -20.18 -18.99
C ASN A 15 8.00 -21.27 -18.60
N LEU A 16 9.12 -20.93 -17.94
CA LEU A 16 10.09 -21.92 -17.43
C LEU A 16 9.45 -22.84 -16.41
N ILE A 17 8.77 -22.27 -15.40
CA ILE A 17 8.04 -23.03 -14.37
C ILE A 17 7.02 -23.97 -15.02
N LEU A 18 6.21 -23.45 -15.94
CA LEU A 18 5.16 -24.21 -16.62
C LEU A 18 5.71 -25.34 -17.52
N ARG A 19 6.84 -25.10 -18.21
CA ARG A 19 7.45 -26.06 -19.13
C ARG A 19 8.29 -27.13 -18.43
N THR A 20 8.69 -26.88 -17.19
CA THR A 20 9.38 -27.90 -16.37
C THR A 20 8.42 -28.66 -15.45
N SER A 21 7.14 -28.27 -15.36
CA SER A 21 6.14 -28.98 -14.52
C SER A 21 5.77 -30.36 -15.08
N PRO A 22 5.80 -31.42 -14.24
CA PRO A 22 5.37 -32.76 -14.62
C PRO A 22 3.84 -32.91 -14.77
N GLU A 23 3.06 -31.94 -14.29
CA GLU A 23 1.60 -31.97 -14.33
C GLU A 23 1.04 -31.73 -15.74
N ARG A 24 1.87 -31.25 -16.68
CA ARG A 24 1.43 -30.94 -18.05
C ARG A 24 1.72 -32.08 -19.00
N LYS A 25 0.67 -32.63 -19.62
CA LYS A 25 0.74 -33.73 -20.61
C LYS A 25 1.76 -33.47 -21.73
N LYS A 26 1.80 -32.23 -22.27
CA LYS A 26 2.75 -31.87 -23.32
C LYS A 26 4.22 -31.93 -22.87
N ASN A 27 4.50 -31.63 -21.60
CA ASN A 27 5.86 -31.77 -21.07
C ASN A 27 6.27 -33.22 -20.96
N LEU A 28 5.36 -34.09 -20.50
CA LEU A 28 5.61 -35.55 -20.43
C LEU A 28 5.84 -36.14 -21.80
N GLU A 29 5.03 -35.77 -22.80
CA GLU A 29 5.19 -36.23 -24.18
C GLU A 29 6.54 -35.79 -24.77
N THR A 30 6.94 -34.53 -24.55
CA THR A 30 8.22 -33.99 -25.01
C THR A 30 9.39 -34.68 -24.32
N ALA A 31 9.32 -34.89 -23.01
CA ALA A 31 10.34 -35.55 -22.22
C ALA A 31 10.52 -37.03 -22.67
N ALA A 32 9.41 -37.72 -22.86
CA ALA A 32 9.43 -39.10 -23.35
C ALA A 32 10.09 -39.21 -24.73
N GLY A 33 9.79 -38.30 -25.66
CA GLY A 33 10.42 -38.23 -26.99
C GLY A 33 11.93 -37.99 -26.96
N LEU A 34 12.44 -37.37 -25.88
CA LEU A 34 13.86 -37.09 -25.67
C LEU A 34 14.55 -38.10 -24.72
N GLY A 35 13.81 -39.10 -24.23
CA GLY A 35 14.32 -40.03 -23.22
C GLY A 35 14.64 -39.38 -21.87
N LEU A 36 14.00 -38.21 -21.56
CA LEU A 36 14.19 -37.49 -20.32
C LEU A 36 13.16 -37.95 -19.28
N ASP A 37 13.67 -38.33 -18.11
CA ASP A 37 12.86 -38.66 -16.94
C ASP A 37 12.49 -37.37 -16.19
N MET A 38 11.19 -37.04 -16.18
CA MET A 38 10.69 -35.82 -15.56
C MET A 38 10.82 -35.83 -14.04
N ASP A 39 10.75 -36.99 -13.39
CA ASP A 39 10.91 -37.08 -11.93
C ASP A 39 12.38 -36.79 -11.53
N LYS A 40 13.33 -37.30 -12.31
CA LYS A 40 14.76 -36.99 -12.14
C LYS A 40 15.05 -35.52 -12.41
N LEU A 41 14.41 -34.93 -13.42
CA LEU A 41 14.52 -33.49 -13.68
C LEU A 41 14.02 -32.67 -12.48
N GLN A 42 12.84 -33.01 -11.93
CA GLN A 42 12.30 -32.35 -10.77
C GLN A 42 13.22 -32.51 -9.53
N ALA A 43 13.73 -33.70 -9.31
CA ALA A 43 14.68 -33.95 -8.24
C ALA A 43 15.95 -33.11 -8.39
N TYR A 44 16.47 -32.96 -9.60
CA TYR A 44 17.61 -32.10 -9.90
C TYR A 44 17.31 -30.64 -9.66
N LEU A 45 16.19 -30.11 -10.18
CA LEU A 45 15.80 -28.71 -9.98
C LEU A 45 15.68 -28.36 -8.49
N LYS A 46 15.07 -29.26 -7.71
CA LYS A 46 14.93 -29.13 -6.27
C LYS A 46 16.26 -29.22 -5.52
N ALA A 47 17.09 -30.20 -5.86
CA ALA A 47 18.41 -30.37 -5.24
C ALA A 47 19.33 -29.16 -5.49
N ARG A 48 19.20 -28.52 -6.66
CA ARG A 48 19.96 -27.33 -7.03
C ARG A 48 19.25 -26.02 -6.65
N LYS A 49 18.09 -26.09 -6.00
CA LYS A 49 17.26 -24.93 -5.58
C LYS A 49 16.87 -24.01 -6.76
N LEU A 50 16.80 -24.55 -7.98
CA LEU A 50 16.47 -23.75 -9.17
C LEU A 50 15.00 -23.30 -9.17
N ASP A 51 14.13 -24.07 -8.58
CA ASP A 51 12.74 -23.73 -8.30
C ASP A 51 12.63 -22.47 -7.41
N LEU A 52 13.45 -22.38 -6.36
CA LEU A 52 13.51 -21.19 -5.49
C LEU A 52 14.02 -19.98 -6.25
N PHE A 53 15.10 -20.13 -7.04
CA PHE A 53 15.62 -19.02 -7.84
C PHE A 53 14.59 -18.49 -8.85
N LEU A 54 13.82 -19.36 -9.49
CA LEU A 54 12.75 -18.94 -10.40
C LEU A 54 11.66 -18.17 -9.66
N GLN A 55 11.27 -18.61 -8.47
CA GLN A 55 10.31 -17.90 -7.62
C GLN A 55 10.84 -16.53 -7.17
N ASP A 56 12.12 -16.47 -6.79
CA ASP A 56 12.76 -15.22 -6.37
C ASP A 56 12.82 -14.20 -7.52
N ILE A 57 13.18 -14.65 -8.74
CA ILE A 57 13.19 -13.78 -9.94
C ILE A 57 11.77 -13.29 -10.25
N GLN A 58 10.77 -14.16 -10.17
CA GLN A 58 9.37 -13.80 -10.41
C GLN A 58 8.91 -12.76 -9.39
N ALA A 59 9.17 -12.99 -8.11
CA ALA A 59 8.83 -12.06 -7.04
C ALA A 59 9.55 -10.71 -7.20
N ALA A 60 10.82 -10.72 -7.60
CA ALA A 60 11.60 -9.51 -7.85
C ALA A 60 11.04 -8.71 -9.04
N ALA A 61 10.68 -9.37 -10.15
CA ALA A 61 10.09 -8.72 -11.32
C ALA A 61 8.73 -8.10 -11.00
N LEU A 62 7.88 -8.78 -10.24
CA LEU A 62 6.58 -8.25 -9.79
C LEU A 62 6.78 -7.05 -8.85
N ARG A 63 7.73 -7.12 -7.91
CA ARG A 63 8.07 -5.99 -7.03
C ARG A 63 8.52 -4.78 -7.84
N ALA A 64 9.45 -4.96 -8.78
CA ALA A 64 9.94 -3.89 -9.63
C ALA A 64 8.81 -3.25 -10.47
N SER A 65 7.90 -4.07 -11.03
CA SER A 65 6.71 -3.58 -11.75
C SER A 65 5.78 -2.78 -10.85
N GLY A 66 5.59 -3.21 -9.60
CA GLY A 66 4.81 -2.48 -8.60
C GLY A 66 5.44 -1.12 -8.25
N ILE A 67 6.75 -1.09 -8.04
CA ILE A 67 7.50 0.14 -7.77
C ILE A 67 7.35 1.14 -8.93
N ILE A 68 7.54 0.66 -10.17
CA ILE A 68 7.44 1.51 -11.36
C ILE A 68 6.02 2.00 -11.57
N ARG A 69 5.01 1.16 -11.35
CA ARG A 69 3.61 1.58 -11.43
C ARG A 69 3.31 2.69 -10.42
N ASN A 70 3.80 2.55 -9.21
CA ASN A 70 3.67 3.58 -8.19
C ASN A 70 4.42 4.86 -8.58
N MET A 71 5.63 4.75 -9.17
CA MET A 71 6.38 5.91 -9.69
C MET A 71 5.70 6.56 -10.90
N LEU A 72 5.09 5.78 -11.80
CA LEU A 72 4.38 6.31 -12.97
C LEU A 72 3.05 6.95 -12.59
N ASN A 73 2.33 6.41 -11.63
CA ASN A 73 1.16 7.07 -11.05
C ASN A 73 1.55 8.40 -10.38
N PHE A 74 2.77 8.46 -9.86
CA PHE A 74 3.40 9.65 -9.32
C PHE A 74 3.83 10.65 -10.42
N SER A 75 4.34 10.18 -11.57
CA SER A 75 4.80 11.01 -12.69
C SER A 75 3.66 11.48 -13.60
N ARG A 76 2.60 10.72 -13.71
CA ARG A 76 1.35 11.19 -14.30
C ARG A 76 0.70 12.13 -13.30
N ARG A 77 1.17 13.39 -13.27
CA ARG A 77 0.29 14.48 -12.84
C ARG A 77 -0.98 14.31 -13.65
N SER A 78 -1.99 13.71 -13.05
CA SER A 78 -3.29 13.75 -13.66
C SER A 78 -3.57 15.24 -13.85
N GLU A 79 -4.00 15.63 -15.03
CA GLU A 79 -4.65 16.91 -15.28
C GLU A 79 -5.98 17.00 -14.48
N SER A 80 -6.09 16.20 -13.42
CA SER A 80 -7.23 16.24 -12.52
C SER A 80 -7.19 17.56 -11.79
N THR A 81 -8.02 18.43 -12.24
CA THR A 81 -8.28 19.75 -11.66
C THR A 81 -8.67 19.52 -10.19
N ARG A 82 -7.93 20.13 -9.26
CA ARG A 82 -8.34 20.17 -7.86
C ARG A 82 -9.72 20.81 -7.79
N GLN A 83 -10.64 20.14 -7.16
CA GLN A 83 -12.01 20.60 -6.96
C GLN A 83 -12.32 20.67 -5.47
N THR A 84 -13.30 21.43 -5.09
CA THR A 84 -13.82 21.41 -3.73
C THR A 84 -14.35 20.01 -3.40
N CYS A 85 -13.79 19.40 -2.36
CA CYS A 85 -14.04 18.02 -2.00
C CYS A 85 -14.82 17.92 -0.69
N ASP A 86 -15.71 16.95 -0.63
CA ASP A 86 -16.31 16.48 0.62
C ASP A 86 -15.39 15.46 1.29
N LEU A 87 -14.61 15.94 2.27
CA LEU A 87 -13.63 15.11 2.97
C LEU A 87 -14.28 14.00 3.81
N GLN A 88 -15.49 14.23 4.35
CA GLN A 88 -16.22 13.19 5.09
C GLN A 88 -16.56 12.03 4.16
N ARG A 89 -17.13 12.34 3.00
CA ARG A 89 -17.44 11.33 1.98
C ARG A 89 -16.22 10.55 1.52
N ILE A 90 -15.06 11.23 1.31
CA ILE A 90 -13.81 10.56 0.91
C ILE A 90 -13.33 9.60 1.99
N ILE A 91 -13.40 9.98 3.26
CA ILE A 91 -13.03 9.12 4.40
C ILE A 91 -13.94 7.89 4.45
N GLU A 92 -15.27 8.08 4.41
CA GLU A 92 -16.25 6.99 4.43
C GLU A 92 -16.05 6.01 3.27
N GLN A 93 -15.82 6.54 2.06
CA GLN A 93 -15.57 5.73 0.87
C GLN A 93 -14.25 4.96 0.98
N SER A 94 -13.21 5.57 1.52
CA SER A 94 -11.92 4.90 1.75
C SER A 94 -12.04 3.76 2.77
N VAL A 95 -12.81 3.93 3.84
CA VAL A 95 -13.10 2.88 4.83
C VAL A 95 -13.89 1.75 4.16
N PHE A 96 -14.92 2.07 3.38
CA PHE A 96 -15.69 1.07 2.64
C PHE A 96 -14.83 0.26 1.67
N LEU A 97 -13.96 0.93 0.90
CA LEU A 97 -13.03 0.28 -0.02
C LEU A 97 -12.02 -0.62 0.73
N ALA A 98 -11.45 -0.13 1.82
CA ALA A 98 -10.53 -0.92 2.66
C ALA A 98 -11.22 -2.19 3.22
N SER A 99 -12.46 -2.09 3.67
CA SER A 99 -13.24 -3.23 4.18
C SER A 99 -13.67 -4.22 3.09
N SER A 100 -13.73 -3.78 1.84
CA SER A 100 -14.14 -4.58 0.68
C SER A 100 -12.98 -5.25 -0.04
N ASP A 101 -11.74 -4.82 0.23
CA ASP A 101 -10.54 -5.32 -0.44
C ASP A 101 -10.30 -6.81 -0.14
N TYR A 102 -10.27 -7.62 -1.22
CA TYR A 102 -10.11 -9.08 -1.12
C TYR A 102 -8.74 -9.50 -0.55
N ASP A 103 -7.68 -8.75 -0.89
CA ASP A 103 -6.33 -9.04 -0.43
C ASP A 103 -6.18 -8.71 1.06
N LEU A 104 -6.84 -7.65 1.54
CA LEU A 104 -6.93 -7.35 2.96
C LEU A 104 -7.73 -8.41 3.71
N LYS A 105 -8.82 -8.93 3.13
CA LYS A 105 -9.61 -10.01 3.75
C LYS A 105 -8.84 -11.31 3.92
N LYS A 106 -7.90 -11.60 3.03
CA LYS A 106 -7.14 -12.84 3.03
C LYS A 106 -5.90 -12.78 3.94
N ALA A 107 -5.28 -11.63 4.03
CA ALA A 107 -4.04 -11.43 4.79
C ALA A 107 -4.28 -10.82 6.18
N PHE A 108 -5.29 -9.95 6.29
CA PHE A 108 -5.61 -9.21 7.52
C PHE A 108 -7.12 -9.06 7.58
N ASP A 109 -7.78 -9.73 8.50
CA ASP A 109 -9.24 -9.66 8.58
C ASP A 109 -9.70 -8.28 9.05
N PHE A 110 -9.77 -7.33 8.09
CA PHE A 110 -10.17 -5.94 8.31
C PHE A 110 -11.56 -5.84 8.99
N LYS A 111 -12.38 -6.90 8.91
CA LYS A 111 -13.68 -6.97 9.57
C LYS A 111 -13.59 -7.05 11.10
N HIS A 112 -12.46 -7.50 11.63
CA HIS A 112 -12.23 -7.57 13.08
C HIS A 112 -11.62 -6.27 13.63
N ILE A 113 -11.35 -5.27 12.79
CA ILE A 113 -10.84 -3.98 13.22
C ILE A 113 -12.02 -3.07 13.52
N GLU A 114 -12.09 -2.56 14.74
CA GLU A 114 -13.02 -1.51 15.11
C GLU A 114 -12.63 -0.20 14.41
N ILE A 115 -13.52 0.33 13.57
CA ILE A 115 -13.32 1.61 12.91
C ILE A 115 -14.17 2.67 13.61
N VAL A 116 -13.50 3.63 14.25
CA VAL A 116 -14.15 4.76 14.90
C VAL A 116 -13.98 6.00 14.03
N GLN A 117 -15.07 6.68 13.73
CA GLN A 117 -15.07 7.90 12.94
C GLN A 117 -15.60 9.06 13.81
N ASP A 118 -14.77 10.07 13.96
CA ASP A 118 -15.09 11.31 14.68
C ASP A 118 -14.86 12.48 13.73
N LEU A 119 -15.89 12.73 12.91
CA LEU A 119 -15.84 13.66 11.79
C LEU A 119 -16.61 14.92 12.14
N GLU A 120 -15.91 16.05 12.28
CA GLU A 120 -16.50 17.36 12.52
C GLU A 120 -17.27 17.82 11.29
N ALA A 121 -18.49 18.33 11.51
CA ALA A 121 -19.33 18.89 10.46
C ALA A 121 -19.05 20.39 10.25
N GLY A 122 -19.42 20.91 9.07
CA GLY A 122 -19.28 22.34 8.78
C GLY A 122 -17.85 22.83 8.59
N LEU A 123 -16.99 21.97 8.11
CA LEU A 123 -15.60 22.27 7.82
C LEU A 123 -15.45 23.30 6.68
N PRO A 124 -14.37 24.10 6.68
CA PRO A 124 -14.07 24.98 5.57
C PRO A 124 -13.86 24.17 4.29
N ALA A 125 -14.19 24.76 3.15
CA ALA A 125 -13.96 24.16 1.86
C ALA A 125 -12.48 23.86 1.67
N CYS A 126 -12.19 22.71 1.03
CA CYS A 126 -10.83 22.28 0.76
C CYS A 126 -10.75 21.74 -0.69
N ARG A 127 -9.77 22.23 -1.45
CA ARG A 127 -9.55 21.76 -2.82
C ARG A 127 -8.59 20.59 -2.85
N CYS A 128 -9.08 19.45 -3.32
CA CYS A 128 -8.27 18.25 -3.44
C CYS A 128 -8.53 17.50 -4.76
N THR A 129 -7.71 16.51 -5.03
CA THR A 129 -7.97 15.47 -6.00
C THR A 129 -8.50 14.25 -5.23
N GLU A 130 -9.79 13.94 -5.35
CA GLU A 130 -10.45 12.87 -4.59
C GLU A 130 -9.69 11.55 -4.67
N THR A 131 -9.33 11.10 -5.87
CA THR A 131 -8.64 9.82 -6.10
C THR A 131 -7.25 9.76 -5.46
N GLU A 132 -6.54 10.90 -5.41
CA GLU A 132 -5.23 10.97 -4.76
C GLU A 132 -5.38 10.91 -3.23
N LEU A 133 -6.39 11.59 -2.69
CA LEU A 133 -6.65 11.55 -1.25
C LEU A 133 -7.18 10.18 -0.80
N GLU A 134 -8.05 9.54 -1.59
CA GLU A 134 -8.46 8.14 -1.37
C GLU A 134 -7.25 7.20 -1.35
N GLN A 135 -6.32 7.37 -2.29
CA GLN A 135 -5.10 6.56 -2.34
C GLN A 135 -4.26 6.72 -1.06
N VAL A 136 -4.13 7.96 -0.55
CA VAL A 136 -3.43 8.24 0.72
C VAL A 136 -4.13 7.52 1.88
N LEU A 137 -5.44 7.71 2.03
CA LEU A 137 -6.22 7.12 3.11
C LEU A 137 -6.19 5.58 3.06
N LEU A 138 -6.38 4.97 1.89
CA LEU A 138 -6.29 3.52 1.72
C LEU A 138 -4.91 2.99 2.10
N ASN A 139 -3.84 3.71 1.74
CA ASN A 139 -2.50 3.31 2.13
C ASN A 139 -2.30 3.36 3.65
N LEU A 140 -2.80 4.39 4.33
CA LEU A 140 -2.72 4.51 5.79
C LEU A 140 -3.55 3.43 6.49
N LEU A 141 -4.78 3.18 6.06
CA LEU A 141 -5.64 2.13 6.58
C LEU A 141 -5.03 0.72 6.42
N ARG A 142 -4.44 0.44 5.25
CA ARG A 142 -3.72 -0.81 5.00
C ARG A 142 -2.49 -0.95 5.89
N ASN A 143 -1.73 0.13 6.08
CA ASN A 143 -0.56 0.09 6.94
C ASN A 143 -0.93 -0.16 8.39
N ALA A 144 -1.99 0.47 8.91
CA ALA A 144 -2.53 0.25 10.24
C ALA A 144 -2.97 -1.22 10.43
N ALA A 145 -3.79 -1.75 9.51
CA ALA A 145 -4.24 -3.14 9.56
C ALA A 145 -3.08 -4.14 9.53
N GLN A 146 -2.09 -3.91 8.65
CA GLN A 146 -0.91 -4.75 8.57
C GLN A 146 -0.05 -4.69 9.83
N ALA A 147 0.16 -3.51 10.41
CA ALA A 147 0.94 -3.36 11.63
C ALA A 147 0.29 -4.11 12.81
N MET A 148 -1.03 -4.00 12.96
CA MET A 148 -1.77 -4.70 14.01
C MET A 148 -1.78 -6.22 13.83
N ALA A 149 -1.89 -6.71 12.60
CA ALA A 149 -1.86 -8.15 12.31
C ALA A 149 -0.47 -8.78 12.48
N MET A 150 0.61 -8.00 12.31
CA MET A 150 1.99 -8.45 12.50
C MET A 150 2.49 -8.26 13.93
N ALA A 151 1.69 -7.67 14.82
CA ALA A 151 2.03 -7.51 16.23
C ALA A 151 2.06 -8.88 16.94
N ASP A 152 3.12 -9.13 17.72
CA ASP A 152 3.28 -10.33 18.54
C ASP A 152 3.75 -9.92 19.95
N PRO A 153 2.97 -10.24 20.98
CA PRO A 153 1.60 -10.75 20.96
C PRO A 153 0.58 -9.65 20.54
N PRO A 154 -0.59 -10.03 19.98
CA PRO A 154 -1.67 -9.08 19.74
C PRO A 154 -2.19 -8.59 21.10
N THR A 155 -1.90 -7.34 21.41
CA THR A 155 -2.09 -6.82 22.79
C THR A 155 -3.50 -6.29 23.06
N GLN A 156 -4.25 -5.91 22.06
CA GLN A 156 -5.59 -5.33 22.23
C GLN A 156 -6.47 -5.61 21.00
N ALA A 157 -7.80 -5.50 21.16
CA ALA A 157 -8.72 -5.50 20.05
C ALA A 157 -8.27 -4.44 19.01
N PRO A 158 -8.02 -4.82 17.74
CA PRO A 158 -7.50 -3.90 16.75
C PRO A 158 -8.50 -2.79 16.48
N ARG A 159 -8.01 -1.55 16.54
CA ARG A 159 -8.83 -0.34 16.38
C ARG A 159 -8.11 0.69 15.53
N ILE A 160 -8.85 1.29 14.61
CA ILE A 160 -8.43 2.46 13.84
C ILE A 160 -9.41 3.58 14.13
N GLU A 161 -8.89 4.77 14.45
CA GLU A 161 -9.68 5.96 14.67
C GLU A 161 -9.36 7.00 13.61
N LEU A 162 -10.39 7.49 12.94
CA LEU A 162 -10.34 8.54 11.93
C LEU A 162 -10.96 9.80 12.50
N ARG A 163 -10.18 10.88 12.58
CA ARG A 163 -10.67 12.18 13.04
C ARG A 163 -10.54 13.20 11.93
N LEU A 164 -11.54 14.07 11.84
CA LEU A 164 -11.56 15.20 10.91
C LEU A 164 -11.89 16.46 11.69
N ARG A 165 -11.04 17.48 11.59
CA ARG A 165 -11.14 18.70 12.39
C ARG A 165 -10.81 19.95 11.57
N ALA A 166 -11.48 21.08 11.91
CA ALA A 166 -11.05 22.37 11.43
C ALA A 166 -9.75 22.80 12.11
N GLY A 167 -8.78 23.29 11.33
CA GLY A 167 -7.61 24.01 11.80
C GLY A 167 -7.75 25.51 11.53
N LYS A 168 -6.72 26.30 11.83
CA LYS A 168 -6.78 27.76 11.65
C LYS A 168 -6.97 28.16 10.17
N ASP A 169 -6.18 27.58 9.28
CA ASP A 169 -6.20 27.85 7.84
C ASP A 169 -6.12 26.50 7.05
N CYS A 170 -6.60 25.42 7.65
CA CYS A 170 -6.50 24.09 7.10
C CYS A 170 -7.62 23.19 7.62
N VAL A 171 -7.79 22.04 6.98
CA VAL A 171 -8.54 20.91 7.52
C VAL A 171 -7.55 19.82 7.87
N ARG A 172 -7.69 19.23 9.06
CA ARG A 172 -6.83 18.18 9.56
C ARG A 172 -7.55 16.83 9.55
N ILE A 173 -6.90 15.84 8.95
CA ILE A 173 -7.31 14.43 9.01
C ILE A 173 -6.29 13.71 9.89
N GLU A 174 -6.76 12.91 10.84
CA GLU A 174 -5.93 12.04 11.67
C GLU A 174 -6.35 10.59 11.43
N VAL A 175 -5.36 9.71 11.26
CA VAL A 175 -5.54 8.25 11.16
C VAL A 175 -4.71 7.63 12.26
N ALA A 176 -5.35 7.17 13.32
CA ALA A 176 -4.70 6.59 14.48
C ALA A 176 -4.99 5.08 14.56
N ASP A 177 -3.98 4.27 14.82
CA ASP A 177 -4.08 2.84 15.11
C ASP A 177 -3.57 2.54 16.53
N ASN A 178 -4.03 1.44 17.11
CA ASN A 178 -3.55 0.91 18.38
C ASN A 178 -2.57 -0.28 18.21
N GLY A 179 -1.86 -0.30 17.08
CA GLY A 179 -0.87 -1.32 16.76
C GLY A 179 0.40 -1.27 17.62
N PRO A 180 1.46 -1.96 17.20
CA PRO A 180 2.70 -2.07 17.97
C PRO A 180 3.48 -0.75 18.08
N GLY A 181 3.13 0.25 17.28
CA GLY A 181 3.87 1.50 17.20
C GLY A 181 5.26 1.35 16.59
N MET A 182 6.05 2.41 16.66
CA MET A 182 7.40 2.50 16.09
C MET A 182 8.38 3.02 17.12
N ASP A 183 9.60 2.51 17.07
CA ASP A 183 10.73 3.11 17.77
C ASP A 183 11.15 4.45 17.11
N PRO A 184 11.94 5.30 17.80
CA PRO A 184 12.30 6.63 17.28
C PRO A 184 13.12 6.59 15.99
N GLU A 185 13.87 5.53 15.72
CA GLU A 185 14.65 5.40 14.49
C GLU A 185 13.73 5.06 13.31
N THR A 186 12.85 4.08 13.48
CA THR A 186 11.81 3.72 12.51
C THR A 186 10.90 4.91 12.20
N GLN A 187 10.46 5.65 13.24
CA GLN A 187 9.61 6.82 13.06
C GLN A 187 10.26 7.89 12.18
N ARG A 188 11.54 8.17 12.37
CA ARG A 188 12.28 9.15 11.55
C ARG A 188 12.38 8.77 10.09
N LYS A 189 12.51 7.47 9.81
CA LYS A 189 12.68 6.93 8.45
C LYS A 189 11.37 6.55 7.77
N ALA A 190 10.26 6.49 8.50
CA ALA A 190 8.98 5.94 8.01
C ALA A 190 8.47 6.58 6.72
N LEU A 191 8.77 7.86 6.47
CA LEU A 191 8.38 8.60 5.28
C LEU A 191 9.46 8.58 4.17
N GLU A 192 10.64 7.99 4.42
CA GLU A 192 11.69 7.87 3.41
C GLU A 192 11.31 6.85 2.34
N PRO A 193 11.61 7.11 1.06
CA PRO A 193 11.39 6.14 0.00
C PRO A 193 12.16 4.84 0.25
N PHE A 194 11.51 3.71 -0.07
CA PHE A 194 12.05 2.35 0.07
C PHE A 194 12.27 1.85 1.50
N PHE A 195 12.03 2.67 2.51
CA PHE A 195 12.12 2.24 3.89
C PHE A 195 10.94 1.32 4.27
N THR A 196 11.25 0.17 4.82
CA THR A 196 10.24 -0.79 5.32
C THR A 196 10.83 -1.68 6.41
N THR A 197 10.04 -1.93 7.44
CA THR A 197 10.34 -2.92 8.50
C THR A 197 9.72 -4.30 8.20
N LYS A 198 8.96 -4.40 7.09
CA LYS A 198 8.27 -5.64 6.68
C LYS A 198 9.26 -6.61 6.02
N PRO A 199 9.00 -7.93 6.11
CA PRO A 199 9.81 -8.94 5.43
C PRO A 199 9.91 -8.67 3.92
N PRO A 200 11.00 -9.12 3.27
CA PRO A 200 11.16 -9.03 1.82
C PRO A 200 9.94 -9.61 1.09
N GLY A 201 9.36 -8.83 0.19
CA GLY A 201 8.20 -9.25 -0.61
C GLY A 201 6.84 -8.79 -0.06
N VAL A 202 6.74 -8.35 1.18
CA VAL A 202 5.47 -7.90 1.80
C VAL A 202 5.30 -6.38 1.71
N GLY A 203 6.39 -5.62 1.79
CA GLY A 203 6.36 -4.16 1.70
C GLY A 203 7.28 -3.62 0.61
N THR A 204 6.82 -2.62 -0.15
CA THR A 204 7.64 -1.92 -1.15
C THR A 204 8.42 -0.75 -0.56
N GLY A 205 8.05 -0.29 0.65
CA GLY A 205 8.60 0.91 1.27
C GLY A 205 8.23 2.23 0.55
N LEU A 206 7.29 2.19 -0.40
CA LEU A 206 6.90 3.36 -1.19
C LEU A 206 5.56 3.96 -0.77
N GLY A 207 4.71 3.23 -0.09
CA GLY A 207 3.35 3.69 0.22
C GLY A 207 3.36 5.02 0.98
N LEU A 208 4.07 5.09 2.10
CA LEU A 208 4.11 6.29 2.94
C LEU A 208 4.83 7.47 2.27
N SER A 209 5.91 7.22 1.54
CA SER A 209 6.62 8.28 0.81
C SER A 209 5.78 8.86 -0.34
N VAL A 210 5.02 8.02 -1.05
CA VAL A 210 4.04 8.46 -2.06
C VAL A 210 2.93 9.27 -1.41
N SER A 211 2.36 8.81 -0.28
CA SER A 211 1.35 9.56 0.48
C SER A 211 1.87 10.93 0.91
N TYR A 212 3.08 10.97 1.47
CA TYR A 212 3.73 12.22 1.85
C TYR A 212 3.87 13.20 0.67
N PHE A 213 4.28 12.70 -0.49
CA PHE A 213 4.42 13.54 -1.67
C PHE A 213 3.07 14.03 -2.21
N ILE A 214 2.07 13.16 -2.30
CA ILE A 214 0.71 13.54 -2.71
C ILE A 214 0.23 14.71 -1.87
N ILE A 215 0.36 14.61 -0.56
CA ILE A 215 -0.10 15.66 0.34
C ILE A 215 0.76 16.92 0.22
N THR A 216 2.10 16.80 0.26
CA THR A 216 2.96 17.98 0.35
C THR A 216 3.16 18.67 -0.99
N LYS A 217 3.37 17.93 -2.07
CA LYS A 217 3.61 18.48 -3.42
C LYS A 217 2.34 18.54 -4.25
N GLY A 218 1.49 17.50 -4.14
CA GLY A 218 0.22 17.42 -4.84
C GLY A 218 -0.80 18.43 -4.32
N HIS A 219 -0.94 18.58 -3.00
CA HIS A 219 -1.98 19.39 -2.38
C HIS A 219 -1.48 20.63 -1.63
N GLY A 220 -0.15 20.83 -1.49
CA GLY A 220 0.42 21.94 -0.73
C GLY A 220 0.19 21.83 0.78
N GLY A 221 -0.20 20.64 1.24
CA GLY A 221 -0.49 20.34 2.62
C GLY A 221 0.74 19.92 3.43
N LYS A 222 0.49 19.38 4.62
CA LYS A 222 1.51 18.81 5.50
C LYS A 222 1.12 17.39 5.89
N MET A 223 2.12 16.53 6.05
CA MET A 223 1.93 15.16 6.56
C MET A 223 3.06 14.82 7.54
N TRP A 224 2.70 14.29 8.70
CA TRP A 224 3.66 13.81 9.70
C TRP A 224 3.02 12.69 10.51
N LEU A 225 3.77 12.10 11.42
CA LEU A 225 3.27 11.06 12.31
C LEU A 225 3.84 11.21 13.72
N THR A 226 3.12 10.64 14.68
CA THR A 226 3.59 10.37 16.03
C THR A 226 3.39 8.90 16.33
N SER A 227 4.37 8.28 16.97
CA SER A 227 4.31 6.88 17.33
C SER A 227 5.18 6.59 18.54
N ALA A 228 4.82 5.58 19.31
CA ALA A 228 5.67 5.06 20.37
C ALA A 228 5.45 3.53 20.48
N PRO A 229 6.48 2.75 20.84
CA PRO A 229 6.34 1.30 21.03
C PRO A 229 5.21 0.96 21.99
N GLY A 230 4.30 0.05 21.56
CA GLY A 230 3.13 -0.38 22.33
C GLY A 230 1.99 0.64 22.44
N ARG A 231 2.08 1.79 21.77
CA ARG A 231 1.04 2.84 21.82
C ARG A 231 0.40 3.15 20.47
N GLY A 232 0.75 2.37 19.42
CA GLY A 232 0.25 2.60 18.08
C GLY A 232 0.90 3.76 17.35
N THR A 233 0.26 4.17 16.25
CA THR A 233 0.74 5.25 15.40
C THR A 233 -0.42 6.17 15.03
N THR A 234 -0.17 7.47 14.99
CA THR A 234 -1.10 8.46 14.46
C THR A 234 -0.44 9.20 13.31
N PHE A 235 -1.04 9.13 12.14
CA PHE A 235 -0.71 9.95 10.99
C PHE A 235 -1.59 11.19 10.96
N PHE A 236 -0.97 12.33 10.68
CA PHE A 236 -1.63 13.61 10.55
C PHE A 236 -1.48 14.13 9.12
N ILE A 237 -2.57 14.61 8.55
CA ILE A 237 -2.63 15.25 7.25
C ILE A 237 -3.30 16.60 7.44
N GLU A 238 -2.65 17.67 7.01
CA GLU A 238 -3.25 19.01 6.91
C GLU A 238 -3.37 19.39 5.44
N LEU A 239 -4.57 19.74 5.02
CA LEU A 239 -4.85 20.31 3.70
C LEU A 239 -5.22 21.77 3.85
N PRO A 240 -4.69 22.67 3.00
CA PRO A 240 -5.08 24.08 3.04
C PRO A 240 -6.58 24.24 2.85
N ALA A 241 -7.22 25.02 3.69
CA ALA A 241 -8.59 25.48 3.44
C ALA A 241 -8.59 26.47 2.27
N ASP A 242 -9.64 26.44 1.45
CA ASP A 242 -9.86 27.53 0.50
C ASP A 242 -10.09 28.83 1.28
N GLU A 243 -9.38 29.87 0.92
CA GLU A 243 -9.74 31.20 1.37
C GLU A 243 -11.20 31.45 0.92
N GLN A 244 -12.12 31.56 1.86
CA GLN A 244 -13.44 32.06 1.55
C GLN A 244 -13.20 33.45 0.92
N GLU A 245 -13.51 33.61 -0.36
CA GLU A 245 -13.73 34.94 -0.90
C GLU A 245 -14.72 35.60 0.06
N ALA A 246 -14.20 36.52 0.86
CA ALA A 246 -15.06 37.37 1.67
C ALA A 246 -16.03 38.02 0.68
N SER A 247 -17.26 37.54 0.66
CA SER A 247 -18.33 38.16 -0.08
C SER A 247 -18.50 39.55 0.54
N ASP A 248 -17.87 40.54 -0.08
CA ASP A 248 -18.22 41.94 0.15
C ASP A 248 -19.69 42.10 -0.25
N VAL A 249 -20.53 42.15 0.76
CA VAL A 249 -21.94 42.59 0.65
C VAL A 249 -22.02 44.05 1.08
#